data_4869c6cc548cc0b50ff3ddd3ab701fd5
#
_entry.id   4869c6cc548cc0b50ff3ddd3ab701fd5
#
_cell.length_a   1.000
_cell.length_b   1.000
_cell.length_c   1.000
_cell.angle_alpha   90.00
_cell.angle_beta   90.00
_cell.angle_gamma   90.00
#
_symmetry.space_group_name_H-M   'P 1'
#
loop_
_entity.id
_entity.type
_entity.pdbx_description
1 polymer ?
#
loop_
_entity_poly.entity_id
_entity_poly.type
_entity_poly.pdbx_seq_one_letter_code
_entity_poly.pdbx_strand_id
1 'polypeptide(L)' 'MEFWEGERCEYCEGRIMEKRVDLPRKVAKKYVLIENVPVGVCTECGARYYAANVLKTIEEIVRRRQKATREIAMPVYSL' A
#
# COMPACT_ATOMS: atom_id res chain seq x y z
N MET A 1 3.31 -16.28 -5.50
CA MET A 1 3.52 -16.63 -4.09
C MET A 1 2.87 -15.57 -3.21
N GLU A 2 1.95 -15.97 -2.39
CA GLU A 2 1.29 -15.04 -1.49
C GLU A 2 2.17 -14.75 -0.29
N PHE A 3 2.50 -13.51 -0.09
CA PHE A 3 3.39 -13.07 0.97
C PHE A 3 2.78 -13.29 2.37
N TRP A 4 1.47 -13.23 2.45
CA TRP A 4 0.75 -13.29 3.72
C TRP A 4 0.13 -14.65 4.02
N GLU A 5 0.38 -15.65 3.20
CA GLU A 5 -0.17 -16.98 3.40
C GLU A 5 0.30 -17.56 4.73
N GLY A 6 -0.65 -18.03 5.54
CA GLY A 6 -0.38 -18.60 6.86
C GLY A 6 -0.23 -17.59 7.98
N GLU A 7 -0.18 -16.30 7.68
CA GLU A 7 -0.08 -15.26 8.70
C GLU A 7 -1.43 -15.01 9.38
N ARG A 8 -1.38 -14.62 10.64
CA ARG A 8 -2.58 -14.32 11.41
C ARG A 8 -2.56 -12.88 11.89
N CYS A 9 -3.75 -12.30 12.02
CA CYS A 9 -3.93 -10.94 12.51
C CYS A 9 -3.50 -10.85 13.98
N GLU A 10 -2.72 -9.83 14.30
CA GLU A 10 -2.28 -9.59 15.69
C GLU A 10 -3.40 -9.14 16.61
N TYR A 11 -4.47 -8.59 16.07
CA TYR A 11 -5.57 -8.02 16.86
C TYR A 11 -6.69 -9.01 17.12
N CYS A 12 -7.04 -9.85 16.16
CA CYS A 12 -8.19 -10.74 16.28
C CYS A 12 -7.88 -12.20 15.93
N GLU A 13 -6.64 -12.50 15.60
CA GLU A 13 -6.19 -13.83 15.16
C GLU A 13 -6.89 -14.33 13.89
N GLY A 14 -7.56 -13.44 13.17
CA GLY A 14 -8.20 -13.78 11.91
C GLY A 14 -7.18 -14.08 10.82
N ARG A 15 -7.66 -14.64 9.72
CA ARG A 15 -6.81 -14.97 8.58
C ARG A 15 -6.47 -13.71 7.79
N ILE A 16 -5.21 -13.57 7.42
CA ILE A 16 -4.74 -12.49 6.55
C ILE A 16 -4.70 -13.01 5.12
N MET A 17 -5.30 -12.27 4.20
CA MET A 17 -5.26 -12.57 2.78
C MET A 17 -4.59 -11.44 2.01
N GLU A 18 -3.82 -11.79 0.99
CA GLU A 18 -3.21 -10.79 0.13
C GLU A 18 -4.26 -10.19 -0.80
N LYS A 19 -4.26 -8.86 -0.88
CA LYS A 19 -5.07 -8.11 -1.83
C LYS A 19 -4.22 -7.07 -2.52
N ARG A 20 -4.65 -6.65 -3.69
CA ARG A 20 -4.00 -5.58 -4.45
C ARG A 20 -4.82 -4.32 -4.31
N VAL A 21 -4.19 -3.25 -3.86
CA VAL A 21 -4.87 -1.97 -3.62
C VAL A 21 -4.08 -0.83 -4.20
N ASP A 22 -4.76 0.31 -4.40
CA ASP A 22 -4.12 1.55 -4.77
C ASP A 22 -3.79 2.30 -3.48
N LEU A 23 -2.53 2.62 -3.30
CA LEU A 23 -2.04 3.21 -2.07
C LEU A 23 -1.60 4.65 -2.29
N PRO A 24 -2.33 5.65 -1.73
CA PRO A 24 -1.86 7.03 -1.75
C PRO A 24 -0.77 7.22 -0.70
N ARG A 25 0.32 7.89 -1.07
CA ARG A 25 1.41 8.17 -0.16
C ARG A 25 1.99 9.55 -0.40
N LYS A 26 2.55 10.11 0.66
CA LYS A 26 3.32 11.34 0.56
C LYS A 26 4.79 10.98 0.68
N VAL A 27 5.54 11.20 -0.39
CA VAL A 27 6.98 10.92 -0.43
C VAL A 27 7.71 12.18 -0.86
N ALA A 28 8.70 12.61 -0.06
CA ALA A 28 9.51 13.79 -0.38
C ALA A 28 8.66 15.02 -0.75
N LYS A 29 7.63 15.30 0.04
CA LYS A 29 6.69 16.42 -0.13
C LYS A 29 5.80 16.32 -1.37
N LYS A 30 5.80 15.20 -2.04
CA LYS A 30 4.90 14.92 -3.16
C LYS A 30 3.84 13.91 -2.78
N TYR A 31 2.62 14.12 -3.26
CA TYR A 31 1.56 13.14 -3.11
C TYR A 31 1.55 12.27 -4.36
N VAL A 32 1.62 10.97 -4.16
CA VAL A 32 1.63 10.00 -5.24
C VAL A 32 0.61 8.91 -4.97
N LEU A 33 0.09 8.33 -6.03
CA LEU A 33 -0.77 7.15 -5.96
C LEU A 33 -0.01 5.97 -6.55
N ILE A 34 0.20 4.94 -5.74
CA ILE A 34 0.85 3.72 -6.19
C ILE A 34 -0.23 2.69 -6.44
N GLU A 35 -0.35 2.24 -7.68
CA GLU A 35 -1.36 1.27 -8.06
C GLU A 35 -0.87 -0.17 -7.86
N ASN A 36 -1.82 -1.05 -7.61
CA ASN A 36 -1.59 -2.50 -7.59
C ASN A 36 -0.57 -2.94 -6.53
N VAL A 37 -0.65 -2.35 -5.34
CA VAL A 37 0.25 -2.68 -4.23
C VAL A 37 -0.26 -3.91 -3.50
N PRO A 38 0.58 -4.95 -3.33
CA PRO A 38 0.19 -6.11 -2.55
C PRO A 38 0.17 -5.78 -1.05
N VAL A 39 -0.96 -6.04 -0.41
CA VAL A 39 -1.12 -5.82 1.03
C VAL A 39 -1.79 -7.02 1.67
N GLY A 40 -1.50 -7.26 2.95
CA GLY A 40 -2.21 -8.25 3.73
C GLY A 40 -3.42 -7.59 4.39
N VAL A 41 -4.59 -8.20 4.26
CA VAL A 41 -5.82 -7.69 4.88
C VAL A 41 -6.44 -8.78 5.73
N CYS A 42 -6.72 -8.46 6.99
CA CYS A 42 -7.44 -9.37 7.86
C CYS A 42 -8.88 -9.52 7.37
N THR A 43 -9.33 -10.75 7.19
CA THR A 43 -10.68 -11.03 6.69
C THR A 43 -11.77 -10.74 7.71
N GLU A 44 -11.41 -10.59 8.98
CA GLU A 44 -12.38 -10.39 10.06
C GLU A 44 -12.47 -8.96 10.57
N CYS A 45 -11.32 -8.34 10.88
CA CYS A 45 -11.34 -6.97 11.42
C CYS A 45 -10.94 -5.90 10.40
N GLY A 46 -10.48 -6.29 9.22
CA GLY A 46 -10.08 -5.35 8.16
C GLY A 46 -8.73 -4.68 8.35
N ALA A 47 -7.95 -5.08 9.35
CA ALA A 47 -6.62 -4.52 9.56
C ALA A 47 -5.73 -4.78 8.33
N ARG A 48 -4.94 -3.77 7.95
CA ARG A 48 -4.04 -3.87 6.81
C ARG A 48 -2.60 -4.00 7.26
N TYR A 49 -1.85 -4.82 6.55
CA TYR A 49 -0.44 -5.06 6.82
C TYR A 49 0.37 -4.81 5.56
N TYR A 50 1.46 -4.06 5.71
CA TYR A 50 2.34 -3.70 4.60
C TYR A 50 3.71 -4.32 4.83
N ALA A 51 4.20 -5.02 3.82
CA ALA A 51 5.54 -5.59 3.89
C ALA A 51 6.60 -4.49 3.77
N ALA A 52 7.61 -4.53 4.61
CA ALA A 52 8.66 -3.50 4.63
C ALA A 52 9.38 -3.39 3.29
N ASN A 53 9.66 -4.51 2.63
CA ASN A 53 10.33 -4.50 1.32
C ASN A 53 9.49 -3.85 0.23
N VAL A 54 8.17 -3.99 0.30
CA VAL A 54 7.25 -3.34 -0.65
C VAL A 54 7.26 -1.84 -0.45
N LEU A 55 7.18 -1.38 0.80
CA LEU A 55 7.23 0.04 1.12
C LEU A 55 8.55 0.67 0.70
N LYS A 56 9.66 -0.04 0.92
CA LYS A 56 10.97 0.41 0.50
C LYS A 56 11.08 0.54 -1.02
N THR A 57 10.55 -0.43 -1.74
CA THR A 57 10.53 -0.40 -3.20
C THR A 57 9.75 0.81 -3.71
N ILE A 58 8.60 1.10 -3.11
CA ILE A 58 7.79 2.26 -3.47
C ILE A 58 8.59 3.55 -3.29
N GLU A 59 9.25 3.71 -2.14
CA GLU A 59 10.06 4.88 -1.87
C GLU A 59 11.20 5.04 -2.88
N GLU A 60 11.87 3.95 -3.22
CA GLU A 60 12.96 3.98 -4.21
C GLU A 60 12.47 4.42 -5.58
N ILE A 61 11.33 3.90 -6.03
CA ILE A 61 10.74 4.27 -7.32
C ILE A 61 10.47 5.77 -7.37
N VAL A 62 9.85 6.31 -6.33
CA VAL A 62 9.51 7.74 -6.28
C VAL A 62 10.76 8.60 -6.17
N ARG A 63 11.72 8.22 -5.32
CA ARG A 63 12.94 9.01 -5.10
C ARG A 63 13.85 9.05 -6.31
N ARG A 64 13.90 7.98 -7.10
CA ARG A 64 14.71 7.93 -8.32
C ARG A 64 14.12 8.74 -9.45
N ARG A 65 13.01 9.44 -9.19
CA ARG A 65 12.32 10.28 -10.17
C ARG A 65 11.95 9.52 -11.44
N GLN A 66 11.57 8.26 -11.27
CA GLN A 66 11.04 7.51 -12.39
C GLN A 66 9.79 8.21 -12.91
N LYS A 67 9.64 8.17 -14.21
CA LYS A 67 8.52 8.81 -14.86
C LYS A 67 7.22 8.14 -14.40
N ALA A 68 6.26 8.94 -13.96
CA ALA A 68 4.96 8.40 -13.57
C ALA A 68 4.29 7.70 -14.76
N THR A 69 3.55 6.62 -14.48
CA THR A 69 2.79 5.91 -15.51
C THR A 69 1.71 6.83 -16.08
N ARG A 70 1.08 7.62 -15.21
CA ARG A 70 0.09 8.63 -15.60
C ARG A 70 -0.07 9.62 -14.46
N GLU A 71 -0.70 10.73 -14.76
CA GLU A 71 -1.02 11.73 -13.76
C GLU A 71 -2.53 11.94 -13.70
N ILE A 72 -3.04 12.18 -12.49
CA ILE A 72 -4.46 12.44 -12.28
C ILE A 72 -4.63 13.72 -11.48
N ALA A 73 -5.74 14.42 -11.73
CA ALA A 73 -6.13 15.55 -10.90
C ALA A 73 -6.83 15.03 -9.65
N MET A 74 -6.47 15.59 -8.51
CA MET A 74 -7.01 15.17 -7.23
C MET A 74 -7.76 16.33 -6.58
N PRO A 75 -9.07 16.18 -6.26
CA PRO A 75 -9.78 17.23 -5.54
C PRO A 75 -9.26 17.34 -4.10
N VAL A 76 -9.21 18.56 -3.60
CA VAL A 76 -8.80 18.86 -2.23
C VAL A 76 -9.93 19.57 -1.54
N TYR A 77 -10.32 19.10 -0.37
CA TYR A 77 -11.36 19.70 0.44
C TYR A 77 -10.76 20.21 1.73
N SER A 78 -11.23 21.37 2.17
CA SER A 78 -10.82 21.95 3.45
C SER A 78 -12.01 22.00 4.41
N LEU A 79 -11.74 21.76 5.66
CA LEU A 79 -12.74 21.88 6.72
C LEU A 79 -12.69 23.26 7.34
#